data_99cb45c88415323167519bafdcd56530
#
_entry.id   99cb45c88415323167519bafdcd56530
#
_cell.length_a   1.000
_cell.length_b   1.000
_cell.length_c   1.000
_cell.angle_alpha   90.00
_cell.angle_beta   90.00
_cell.angle_gamma   90.00
#
_symmetry.space_group_name_H-M   'P 1'
#
loop_
_entity.id
_entity.type
_entity.pdbx_description
1 polymer ?
#
loop_
_entity_poly.entity_id
_entity_poly.type
_entity_poly.pdbx_seq_one_letter_code
_entity_poly.pdbx_strand_id
1 'polypeptide(L)'
;EGLQLIKELILHSDVLIENFRAGVMEKMGLGYEELHKLNPRLIMVSITGFGHSGPLRDRMAFDGIISAMSGVTRIDGDKVERSKGAIHDHMAGMNAVIGTLLALLDREKTGKGQYVDTAMIACSTVLRSDSIADAYLDGDEAAMGSDDAAPYGYLKTKDDWVNFQAGTNQLFRKLRTICPEPVVQEERWLDDLPYRV
;
A
#
# COMPACT_ATOMS: atom_id res chain seq x y z
N GLU A 1 37.92 -0.84 7.47
CA GLU A 1 37.55 -1.82 8.54
C GLU A 1 36.06 -2.17 8.53
N GLY A 2 35.12 -1.22 8.73
CA GLY A 2 33.66 -1.51 8.81
C GLY A 2 33.09 -2.19 7.57
N LEU A 3 33.48 -1.76 6.37
CA LEU A 3 33.02 -2.38 5.13
C LEU A 3 33.51 -3.84 5.00
N GLN A 4 34.73 -4.14 5.43
CA GLN A 4 35.25 -5.50 5.42
C GLN A 4 34.50 -6.40 6.40
N LEU A 5 34.21 -5.89 7.59
CA LEU A 5 33.42 -6.61 8.59
C LEU A 5 32.01 -6.93 8.08
N ILE A 6 31.34 -5.97 7.40
CA ILE A 6 30.04 -6.22 6.79
C ILE A 6 30.14 -7.34 5.75
N LYS A 7 31.14 -7.33 4.88
CA LYS A 7 31.34 -8.39 3.88
C LYS A 7 31.58 -9.76 4.51
N GLU A 8 32.29 -9.81 5.62
CA GLU A 8 32.49 -11.05 6.39
C GLU A 8 31.15 -11.56 7.00
N LEU A 9 30.33 -10.66 7.56
CA LEU A 9 29.00 -11.03 8.07
C LEU A 9 28.10 -11.56 6.97
N ILE A 10 28.15 -10.99 5.77
CA ILE A 10 27.34 -11.42 4.61
C ILE A 10 27.64 -12.87 4.22
N LEU A 11 28.88 -13.34 4.36
CA LEU A 11 29.23 -14.74 4.06
C LEU A 11 28.44 -15.74 4.92
N HIS A 12 27.98 -15.32 6.09
CA HIS A 12 27.26 -16.15 7.06
C HIS A 12 25.80 -15.75 7.22
N SER A 13 25.31 -14.83 6.38
CA SER A 13 23.93 -14.32 6.46
C SER A 13 23.05 -14.96 5.40
N ASP A 14 21.82 -15.26 5.75
CA ASP A 14 20.79 -15.72 4.81
C ASP A 14 20.07 -14.57 4.13
N VAL A 15 19.82 -13.51 4.90
CA VAL A 15 19.04 -12.34 4.47
C VAL A 15 19.74 -11.07 4.91
N LEU A 16 19.88 -10.12 4.00
CA LEU A 16 20.28 -8.75 4.27
C LEU A 16 19.09 -7.84 4.00
N ILE A 17 18.68 -7.04 4.98
CA ILE A 17 17.65 -6.02 4.80
C ILE A 17 18.30 -4.65 4.92
N GLU A 18 18.01 -3.77 3.98
CA GLU A 18 18.47 -2.39 3.99
C GLU A 18 17.33 -1.42 3.63
N ASN A 19 17.45 -0.18 4.09
CA ASN A 19 16.48 0.88 3.84
C ASN A 19 17.19 2.21 3.54
N PHE A 20 18.24 2.16 2.74
CA PHE A 20 18.88 3.34 2.19
C PHE A 20 18.16 3.82 0.93
N ARG A 21 18.53 4.98 0.45
CA ARG A 21 18.06 5.43 -0.87
C ARG A 21 18.67 4.56 -1.98
N ALA A 22 17.94 4.44 -3.07
CA ALA A 22 18.44 3.73 -4.25
C ALA A 22 19.85 4.22 -4.66
N GLY A 23 20.72 3.28 -4.95
CA GLY A 23 22.11 3.52 -5.34
C GLY A 23 23.09 3.79 -4.19
N VAL A 24 22.66 3.86 -2.94
CA VAL A 24 23.58 4.06 -1.80
C VAL A 24 24.37 2.80 -1.49
N MET A 25 23.75 1.64 -1.49
CA MET A 25 24.42 0.36 -1.29
C MET A 25 25.48 0.11 -2.36
N GLU A 26 25.16 0.40 -3.61
CA GLU A 26 26.10 0.28 -4.74
C GLU A 26 27.31 1.21 -4.56
N LYS A 27 27.09 2.48 -4.16
CA LYS A 27 28.17 3.44 -3.89
C LYS A 27 29.08 3.01 -2.74
N MET A 28 28.54 2.26 -1.78
CA MET A 28 29.34 1.68 -0.70
C MET A 28 30.07 0.39 -1.09
N GLY A 29 29.86 -0.14 -2.31
CA GLY A 29 30.38 -1.43 -2.71
C GLY A 29 29.69 -2.62 -2.02
N LEU A 30 28.41 -2.41 -1.65
CA LEU A 30 27.52 -3.38 -1.01
C LEU A 30 26.25 -3.62 -1.85
N GLY A 31 26.29 -3.30 -3.16
CA GLY A 31 25.19 -3.59 -4.06
C GLY A 31 24.96 -5.09 -4.23
N TYR A 32 23.74 -5.48 -4.63
CA TYR A 32 23.37 -6.88 -4.77
C TYR A 32 24.35 -7.70 -5.63
N GLU A 33 24.74 -7.18 -6.78
CA GLU A 33 25.68 -7.87 -7.70
C GLU A 33 27.04 -8.19 -7.05
N GLU A 34 27.54 -7.30 -6.19
CA GLU A 34 28.79 -7.52 -5.46
C GLU A 34 28.60 -8.53 -4.32
N LEU A 35 27.52 -8.41 -3.57
CA LEU A 35 27.23 -9.30 -2.45
C LEU A 35 26.85 -10.71 -2.92
N HIS A 36 26.16 -10.83 -4.05
CA HIS A 36 25.79 -12.11 -4.64
C HIS A 36 27.02 -12.91 -5.12
N LYS A 37 28.08 -12.23 -5.57
CA LYS A 37 29.35 -12.90 -5.89
C LYS A 37 30.02 -13.48 -4.64
N LEU A 38 29.89 -12.82 -3.49
CA LEU A 38 30.42 -13.29 -2.21
C LEU A 38 29.59 -14.43 -1.63
N ASN A 39 28.26 -14.27 -1.64
CA ASN A 39 27.30 -15.25 -1.13
C ASN A 39 26.17 -15.44 -2.14
N PRO A 40 26.25 -16.40 -3.04
CA PRO A 40 25.21 -16.67 -4.04
C PRO A 40 23.86 -17.11 -3.47
N ARG A 41 23.80 -17.41 -2.16
CA ARG A 41 22.56 -17.77 -1.46
C ARG A 41 21.92 -16.59 -0.75
N LEU A 42 22.58 -15.44 -0.72
CA LEU A 42 22.07 -14.26 -0.04
C LEU A 42 20.78 -13.75 -0.67
N ILE A 43 19.78 -13.51 0.16
CA ILE A 43 18.59 -12.76 -0.21
C ILE A 43 18.80 -11.33 0.26
N MET A 44 18.87 -10.39 -0.67
CA MET A 44 18.97 -8.96 -0.34
C MET A 44 17.61 -8.28 -0.52
N VAL A 45 17.11 -7.68 0.54
CA VAL A 45 15.81 -6.99 0.58
C VAL A 45 16.08 -5.50 0.72
N SER A 46 15.69 -4.74 -0.29
CA SER A 46 15.79 -3.29 -0.28
C SER A 46 14.40 -2.66 -0.15
N ILE A 47 14.25 -1.77 0.83
CA ILE A 47 13.00 -1.04 1.07
C ILE A 47 13.26 0.43 0.78
N THR A 48 12.71 0.93 -0.32
CA THR A 48 12.88 2.32 -0.74
C THR A 48 11.54 3.02 -0.93
N GLY A 49 11.53 4.33 -1.05
CA GLY A 49 10.31 5.08 -1.30
C GLY A 49 9.66 4.78 -2.64
N PHE A 50 10.48 4.74 -3.71
CA PHE A 50 10.01 4.65 -5.09
C PHE A 50 10.58 3.47 -5.89
N GLY A 51 11.32 2.57 -5.25
CA GLY A 51 11.99 1.45 -5.91
C GLY A 51 13.34 1.83 -6.52
N HIS A 52 14.01 0.84 -7.08
CA HIS A 52 15.33 1.01 -7.73
C HIS A 52 15.24 1.35 -9.23
N SER A 53 14.02 1.49 -9.76
CA SER A 53 13.76 1.83 -11.16
C SER A 53 12.73 2.96 -11.27
N GLY A 54 12.58 3.50 -12.47
CA GLY A 54 11.59 4.52 -12.77
C GLY A 54 12.04 5.96 -12.48
N PRO A 55 11.21 6.95 -12.84
CA PRO A 55 11.58 8.38 -12.86
C PRO A 55 11.76 8.99 -11.46
N LEU A 56 11.22 8.37 -10.43
CA LEU A 56 11.26 8.88 -9.06
C LEU A 56 12.28 8.18 -8.17
N ARG A 57 13.07 7.22 -8.70
CA ARG A 57 14.01 6.40 -7.91
C ARG A 57 14.97 7.20 -7.03
N ASP A 58 15.38 8.38 -7.50
CA ASP A 58 16.35 9.23 -6.80
C ASP A 58 15.69 10.23 -5.82
N ARG A 59 14.35 10.23 -5.75
CA ARG A 59 13.62 11.11 -4.84
C ARG A 59 13.66 10.61 -3.40
N MET A 60 13.69 11.57 -2.49
CA MET A 60 13.48 11.27 -1.07
C MET A 60 12.02 10.91 -0.83
N ALA A 61 11.81 9.92 0.03
CA ALA A 61 10.49 9.56 0.52
C ALA A 61 10.51 9.30 2.03
N PHE A 62 9.41 9.69 2.64
CA PHE A 62 9.03 9.34 4.00
C PHE A 62 7.55 9.00 3.95
N ASP A 63 7.02 8.35 4.96
CA ASP A 63 5.62 7.95 5.05
C ASP A 63 4.63 9.05 4.61
N GLY A 64 4.80 10.28 5.11
CA GLY A 64 3.93 11.41 4.75
C GLY A 64 3.99 11.83 3.27
N ILE A 65 5.16 11.69 2.61
CA ILE A 65 5.30 11.97 1.18
C ILE A 65 4.58 10.90 0.37
N ILE A 66 4.77 9.64 0.74
CA ILE A 66 4.10 8.51 0.10
C ILE A 66 2.58 8.60 0.31
N SER A 67 2.11 8.98 1.51
CA SER A 67 0.70 9.19 1.81
C SER A 67 0.05 10.23 0.89
N ALA A 68 0.74 11.36 0.66
CA ALA A 68 0.26 12.39 -0.25
C ALA A 68 0.24 11.90 -1.71
N MET A 69 1.30 11.23 -2.15
CA MET A 69 1.43 10.79 -3.55
C MET A 69 0.57 9.57 -3.89
N SER A 70 0.26 8.72 -2.92
CA SER A 70 -0.64 7.57 -3.10
C SER A 70 -2.13 7.94 -3.00
N GLY A 71 -2.46 9.20 -2.71
CA GLY A 71 -3.85 9.65 -2.56
C GLY A 71 -4.52 9.23 -1.25
N VAL A 72 -3.76 8.75 -0.26
CA VAL A 72 -4.30 8.40 1.08
C VAL A 72 -4.49 9.67 1.93
N THR A 73 -3.68 10.71 1.70
CA THR A 73 -3.88 12.00 2.32
C THR A 73 -5.11 12.68 1.71
N ARG A 74 -6.08 13.03 2.53
CA ARG A 74 -7.28 13.76 2.11
C ARG A 74 -7.08 15.26 2.30
N ILE A 75 -7.56 16.05 1.34
CA ILE A 75 -7.63 17.50 1.43
C ILE A 75 -9.10 17.90 1.47
N ASP A 76 -9.52 18.53 2.55
CA ASP A 76 -10.88 19.05 2.73
C ASP A 76 -10.81 20.56 2.97
N GLY A 77 -11.05 21.33 1.92
CA GLY A 77 -10.83 22.79 1.91
C GLY A 77 -9.39 23.15 2.29
N ASP A 78 -9.20 23.86 3.39
CA ASP A 78 -7.88 24.25 3.90
C ASP A 78 -7.27 23.23 4.88
N LYS A 79 -7.94 22.11 5.11
CA LYS A 79 -7.48 21.06 6.04
C LYS A 79 -6.83 19.93 5.28
N VAL A 80 -5.69 19.48 5.80
CA VAL A 80 -4.99 18.30 5.31
C VAL A 80 -5.14 17.19 6.35
N GLU A 81 -5.87 16.15 6.00
CA GLU A 81 -6.04 14.97 6.83
C GLU A 81 -5.13 13.86 6.30
N ARG A 82 -4.14 13.50 7.09
CA ARG A 82 -3.27 12.36 6.82
C ARG A 82 -3.63 11.20 7.74
N SER A 83 -3.35 9.98 7.28
CA SER A 83 -3.46 8.81 8.15
C SER A 83 -2.60 9.00 9.41
N LYS A 84 -3.14 8.60 10.56
CA LYS A 84 -2.37 8.57 11.80
C LYS A 84 -1.46 7.34 11.78
N GLY A 85 -0.20 7.52 12.18
CA GLY A 85 0.80 6.47 12.17
C GLY A 85 1.55 6.33 10.84
N ALA A 86 2.45 5.36 10.78
CA ALA A 86 3.35 5.10 9.65
C ALA A 86 2.80 3.93 8.79
N ILE A 87 1.59 4.09 8.25
CA ILE A 87 0.90 2.99 7.55
C ILE A 87 1.67 2.52 6.31
N HIS A 88 2.31 3.45 5.60
CA HIS A 88 3.07 3.14 4.38
C HIS A 88 4.38 2.42 4.68
N ASP A 89 5.05 2.79 5.78
CA ASP A 89 6.22 2.08 6.30
C ASP A 89 5.85 0.65 6.69
N HIS A 90 4.73 0.47 7.41
CA HIS A 90 4.24 -0.86 7.79
C HIS A 90 3.87 -1.71 6.56
N MET A 91 3.18 -1.13 5.57
CA MET A 91 2.84 -1.82 4.32
C MET A 91 4.09 -2.29 3.58
N ALA A 92 5.10 -1.42 3.46
CA ALA A 92 6.37 -1.77 2.84
C ALA A 92 7.09 -2.88 3.62
N GLY A 93 7.14 -2.79 4.95
CA GLY A 93 7.72 -3.81 5.81
C GLY A 93 7.03 -5.18 5.65
N MET A 94 5.69 -5.21 5.63
CA MET A 94 4.93 -6.45 5.41
C MET A 94 5.21 -7.05 4.02
N ASN A 95 5.26 -6.23 2.96
CA ASN A 95 5.59 -6.71 1.61
C ASN A 95 7.04 -7.20 1.52
N ALA A 96 7.97 -6.55 2.21
CA ALA A 96 9.36 -7.01 2.32
C ALA A 96 9.45 -8.40 2.97
N VAL A 97 8.67 -8.66 4.03
CA VAL A 97 8.58 -10.00 4.66
C VAL A 97 8.01 -11.02 3.68
N ILE A 98 6.92 -10.70 2.98
CA ILE A 98 6.33 -11.59 1.97
C ILE A 98 7.36 -11.91 0.88
N GLY A 99 8.02 -10.90 0.32
CA GLY A 99 9.06 -11.09 -0.69
C GLY A 99 10.22 -11.95 -0.17
N THR A 100 10.65 -11.73 1.07
CA THR A 100 11.69 -12.54 1.73
C THR A 100 11.29 -14.02 1.82
N LEU A 101 10.06 -14.29 2.28
CA LEU A 101 9.56 -15.67 2.40
C LEU A 101 9.44 -16.37 1.04
N LEU A 102 8.98 -15.66 0.01
CA LEU A 102 8.94 -16.19 -1.35
C LEU A 102 10.34 -16.50 -1.89
N ALA A 103 11.31 -15.61 -1.66
CA ALA A 103 12.70 -15.81 -2.04
C ALA A 103 13.35 -16.99 -1.29
N LEU A 104 13.01 -17.18 -0.01
CA LEU A 104 13.45 -18.33 0.77
C LEU A 104 12.87 -19.64 0.22
N LEU A 105 11.58 -19.68 -0.10
CA LEU A 105 10.94 -20.85 -0.70
C LEU A 105 11.52 -21.22 -2.07
N ASP A 106 11.83 -20.20 -2.89
CA ASP A 106 12.48 -20.44 -4.17
C ASP A 106 13.92 -20.92 -4.00
N ARG A 107 14.65 -20.37 -3.02
CA ARG A 107 16.01 -20.78 -2.69
C ARG A 107 16.11 -22.25 -2.29
N GLU A 108 15.08 -22.83 -1.65
CA GLU A 108 15.05 -24.26 -1.32
C GLU A 108 15.06 -25.14 -2.58
N LYS A 109 14.51 -24.64 -3.68
CA LYS A 109 14.47 -25.35 -4.97
C LYS A 109 15.70 -25.07 -5.84
N THR A 110 16.12 -23.80 -5.88
CA THR A 110 17.17 -23.33 -6.80
C THR A 110 18.56 -23.31 -6.19
N GLY A 111 18.66 -23.30 -4.87
CA GLY A 111 19.90 -23.09 -4.14
C GLY A 111 20.44 -21.67 -4.19
N LYS A 112 19.75 -20.73 -4.85
CA LYS A 112 20.19 -19.35 -5.11
C LYS A 112 19.38 -18.34 -4.33
N GLY A 113 20.06 -17.28 -3.86
CA GLY A 113 19.43 -16.09 -3.31
C GLY A 113 18.86 -15.19 -4.42
N GLN A 114 18.13 -14.17 -4.00
CA GLN A 114 17.46 -13.20 -4.88
C GLN A 114 17.56 -11.78 -4.33
N TYR A 115 17.36 -10.81 -5.22
CA TYR A 115 17.13 -9.43 -4.86
C TYR A 115 15.62 -9.16 -4.76
N VAL A 116 15.19 -8.61 -3.64
CA VAL A 116 13.80 -8.22 -3.37
C VAL A 116 13.74 -6.70 -3.28
N ASP A 117 13.17 -6.06 -4.29
CA ASP A 117 12.95 -4.61 -4.33
C ASP A 117 11.54 -4.28 -3.84
N THR A 118 11.43 -3.54 -2.75
CA THR A 118 10.16 -3.13 -2.15
C THR A 118 10.04 -1.61 -2.19
N ALA A 119 9.15 -1.12 -3.05
CA ALA A 119 8.84 0.30 -3.15
C ALA A 119 7.63 0.67 -2.28
N MET A 120 7.79 1.60 -1.34
CA MET A 120 6.70 2.07 -0.47
C MET A 120 5.49 2.55 -1.29
N ILE A 121 5.71 3.31 -2.36
CA ILE A 121 4.63 3.81 -3.21
C ILE A 121 3.83 2.67 -3.85
N ALA A 122 4.49 1.63 -4.35
CA ALA A 122 3.83 0.48 -4.96
C ALA A 122 2.99 -0.30 -3.94
N CYS A 123 3.53 -0.51 -2.73
CA CYS A 123 2.78 -1.15 -1.65
C CYS A 123 1.55 -0.32 -1.23
N SER A 124 1.68 1.00 -1.26
CA SER A 124 0.64 1.94 -0.82
C SER A 124 -0.48 2.12 -1.84
N THR A 125 -0.21 1.92 -3.13
CA THR A 125 -1.26 1.98 -4.17
C THR A 125 -2.33 0.90 -3.99
N VAL A 126 -2.00 -0.21 -3.32
CA VAL A 126 -2.99 -1.25 -2.99
C VAL A 126 -4.12 -0.71 -2.10
N LEU A 127 -3.83 0.27 -1.22
CA LEU A 127 -4.83 0.91 -0.36
C LEU A 127 -5.85 1.75 -1.15
N ARG A 128 -5.54 2.08 -2.40
CA ARG A 128 -6.37 2.91 -3.29
C ARG A 128 -6.71 2.19 -4.60
N SER A 129 -6.54 0.87 -4.64
CA SER A 129 -6.75 0.08 -5.86
C SER A 129 -8.13 0.29 -6.48
N ASP A 130 -9.17 0.36 -5.66
CA ASP A 130 -10.55 0.55 -6.11
C ASP A 130 -10.72 1.93 -6.75
N SER A 131 -10.31 2.99 -6.06
CA SER A 131 -10.39 4.36 -6.60
C SER A 131 -9.54 4.57 -7.86
N ILE A 132 -8.37 3.91 -7.95
CA ILE A 132 -7.52 3.95 -9.14
C ILE A 132 -8.20 3.22 -10.30
N ALA A 133 -8.84 2.08 -10.03
CA ALA A 133 -9.58 1.32 -11.04
C ALA A 133 -10.77 2.14 -11.57
N ASP A 134 -11.54 2.75 -10.68
CA ASP A 134 -12.68 3.60 -11.03
C ASP A 134 -12.25 4.79 -11.89
N ALA A 135 -11.23 5.53 -11.47
CA ALA A 135 -10.69 6.65 -12.24
C ALA A 135 -10.17 6.23 -13.63
N TYR A 136 -9.60 5.03 -13.74
CA TYR A 136 -9.12 4.51 -15.02
C TYR A 136 -10.27 4.09 -15.96
N LEU A 137 -11.33 3.51 -15.42
CA LEU A 137 -12.48 3.01 -16.19
C LEU A 137 -13.41 4.13 -16.61
N ASP A 138 -13.70 5.07 -15.72
CA ASP A 138 -14.69 6.13 -15.93
C ASP A 138 -14.06 7.45 -16.44
N GLY A 139 -12.74 7.57 -16.38
CA GLY A 139 -12.02 8.77 -16.80
C GLY A 139 -12.27 9.98 -15.90
N ASP A 140 -12.85 9.79 -14.73
CA ASP A 140 -13.18 10.83 -13.78
C ASP A 140 -12.19 10.87 -12.61
N GLU A 141 -11.34 11.90 -12.59
CA GLU A 141 -10.41 12.13 -11.47
C GLU A 141 -11.15 12.45 -10.14
N ALA A 142 -12.39 12.90 -10.21
CA ALA A 142 -13.21 13.22 -9.04
C ALA A 142 -13.68 11.96 -8.27
N ALA A 143 -13.77 10.81 -8.94
CA ALA A 143 -14.12 9.54 -8.31
C ALA A 143 -13.03 9.05 -7.34
N MET A 144 -11.82 9.58 -7.44
CA MET A 144 -10.70 9.26 -6.55
C MET A 144 -10.86 9.81 -5.12
N GLY A 145 -12.00 9.75 -4.52
CA GLY A 145 -12.17 10.21 -3.15
C GLY A 145 -13.57 10.36 -2.64
N SER A 146 -14.57 10.00 -3.40
CA SER A 146 -15.93 10.00 -2.87
C SER A 146 -16.13 8.80 -1.96
N ASP A 147 -16.05 9.04 -0.65
CA ASP A 147 -16.63 8.14 0.35
C ASP A 147 -18.19 8.13 0.27
N ASP A 148 -18.74 8.63 -0.85
CA ASP A 148 -20.15 8.92 -1.04
C ASP A 148 -20.97 7.74 -1.58
N ALA A 149 -20.39 6.53 -1.59
CA ALA A 149 -21.18 5.33 -1.87
C ALA A 149 -22.20 5.12 -0.74
N ALA A 150 -23.33 5.77 -0.84
CA ALA A 150 -24.43 5.56 0.10
C ALA A 150 -24.94 4.11 -0.02
N PRO A 151 -25.24 3.46 1.08
CA PRO A 151 -25.15 3.89 2.46
C PRO A 151 -23.94 3.30 3.18
N TYR A 152 -22.80 3.89 2.96
CA TYR A 152 -21.54 3.59 3.66
C TYR A 152 -21.07 4.79 4.48
N GLY A 153 -20.47 4.54 5.63
CA GLY A 153 -19.78 5.55 6.38
C GLY A 153 -20.16 5.67 7.84
N TYR A 154 -19.60 6.67 8.47
CA TYR A 154 -19.90 7.01 9.85
C TYR A 154 -21.01 8.03 9.89
N LEU A 155 -22.15 7.65 10.46
CA LEU A 155 -23.30 8.52 10.65
C LEU A 155 -23.40 8.95 12.11
N LYS A 156 -23.67 10.24 12.32
CA LYS A 156 -23.90 10.77 13.67
C LYS A 156 -25.32 10.44 14.10
N THR A 157 -25.43 9.76 15.23
CA THR A 157 -26.70 9.50 15.91
C THR A 157 -26.99 10.61 16.92
N LYS A 158 -28.09 10.50 17.65
CA LYS A 158 -28.49 11.47 18.66
C LYS A 158 -27.42 11.63 19.77
N ASP A 159 -26.75 10.55 20.10
CA ASP A 159 -25.87 10.40 21.26
C ASP A 159 -24.46 9.91 20.93
N ASP A 160 -24.22 9.34 19.73
CA ASP A 160 -22.92 8.78 19.36
C ASP A 160 -22.72 8.73 17.83
N TRP A 161 -21.81 7.93 17.35
CA TRP A 161 -21.54 7.64 15.95
C TRP A 161 -21.77 6.17 15.65
N VAL A 162 -22.35 5.87 14.49
CA VAL A 162 -22.50 4.50 14.00
C VAL A 162 -21.79 4.34 12.68
N ASN A 163 -21.06 3.24 12.52
CA ASN A 163 -20.55 2.84 11.21
C ASN A 163 -21.69 2.08 10.50
N PHE A 164 -22.10 2.63 9.38
CA PHE A 164 -23.19 2.10 8.60
C PHE A 164 -22.67 1.50 7.30
N GLN A 165 -23.07 0.26 6.99
CA GLN A 165 -22.66 -0.43 5.78
C GLN A 165 -23.84 -1.23 5.21
N ALA A 166 -24.48 -0.72 4.17
CA ALA A 166 -25.58 -1.41 3.50
C ALA A 166 -25.40 -1.50 1.98
N GLY A 167 -24.16 -1.66 1.53
CA GLY A 167 -23.81 -1.66 0.10
C GLY A 167 -24.27 -2.87 -0.71
N THR A 168 -24.74 -3.95 -0.07
CA THR A 168 -25.33 -5.08 -0.81
C THR A 168 -26.86 -4.99 -0.84
N ASN A 169 -27.46 -5.53 -1.91
CA ASN A 169 -28.94 -5.58 -2.03
C ASN A 169 -29.60 -6.25 -0.82
N GLN A 170 -28.98 -7.26 -0.24
CA GLN A 170 -29.48 -7.94 0.94
C GLN A 170 -29.50 -7.04 2.18
N LEU A 171 -28.43 -6.31 2.41
CA LEU A 171 -28.32 -5.39 3.54
C LEU A 171 -29.24 -4.18 3.34
N PHE A 172 -29.32 -3.66 2.11
CA PHE A 172 -30.21 -2.57 1.78
C PHE A 172 -31.70 -2.95 1.96
N ARG A 173 -32.11 -4.17 1.58
CA ARG A 173 -33.44 -4.66 1.89
C ARG A 173 -33.75 -4.70 3.39
N LYS A 174 -32.76 -5.08 4.21
CA LYS A 174 -32.91 -5.02 5.68
C LYS A 174 -33.01 -3.58 6.17
N LEU A 175 -32.23 -2.64 5.61
CA LEU A 175 -32.37 -1.22 5.93
C LEU A 175 -33.79 -0.74 5.69
N ARG A 176 -34.41 -1.09 4.56
CA ARG A 176 -35.77 -0.72 4.23
C ARG A 176 -36.83 -1.19 5.28
N THR A 177 -36.54 -2.27 6.00
CA THR A 177 -37.46 -2.75 7.04
C THR A 177 -37.42 -1.91 8.31
N ILE A 178 -36.34 -1.17 8.53
CA ILE A 178 -36.15 -0.35 9.75
C ILE A 178 -36.18 1.16 9.49
N CYS A 179 -36.02 1.58 8.23
CA CYS A 179 -36.05 2.97 7.82
C CYS A 179 -37.28 3.25 6.99
N PRO A 180 -38.32 3.94 7.53
CA PRO A 180 -39.58 4.20 6.84
C PRO A 180 -39.49 5.37 5.85
N GLU A 181 -38.37 6.05 5.73
CA GLU A 181 -38.22 7.22 4.86
C GLU A 181 -38.60 6.89 3.40
N PRO A 182 -39.47 7.68 2.75
CA PRO A 182 -39.96 7.36 1.41
C PRO A 182 -38.86 7.17 0.38
N VAL A 183 -37.79 7.98 0.45
CA VAL A 183 -36.66 7.89 -0.47
C VAL A 183 -35.95 6.53 -0.38
N VAL A 184 -35.86 5.93 0.81
CA VAL A 184 -35.24 4.62 1.02
C VAL A 184 -36.11 3.49 0.50
N GLN A 185 -37.45 3.73 0.37
CA GLN A 185 -38.43 2.74 -0.09
C GLN A 185 -38.53 2.63 -1.61
N GLU A 186 -37.90 3.51 -2.37
CA GLU A 186 -37.91 3.45 -3.83
C GLU A 186 -37.22 2.20 -4.38
N GLU A 187 -37.85 1.49 -5.32
CA GLU A 187 -37.32 0.23 -5.86
C GLU A 187 -36.04 0.42 -6.68
N ARG A 188 -35.86 1.58 -7.31
CA ARG A 188 -34.64 1.90 -8.06
C ARG A 188 -33.36 1.68 -7.26
N TRP A 189 -33.38 1.81 -5.94
CA TRP A 189 -32.25 1.55 -5.07
C TRP A 189 -31.84 0.08 -4.95
N LEU A 190 -32.68 -0.85 -5.40
CA LEU A 190 -32.37 -2.27 -5.40
C LEU A 190 -31.73 -2.72 -6.72
N ASP A 191 -32.09 -2.08 -7.82
CA ASP A 191 -31.72 -2.52 -9.16
C ASP A 191 -30.50 -1.76 -9.72
N ASP A 192 -30.21 -0.58 -9.17
CA ASP A 192 -29.16 0.30 -9.71
C ASP A 192 -28.18 0.72 -8.61
N LEU A 193 -27.08 -0.01 -8.50
CA LEU A 193 -25.99 0.29 -7.56
C LEU A 193 -25.44 1.71 -7.70
N PRO A 194 -25.23 2.26 -8.92
CA PRO A 194 -24.79 3.64 -9.12
C PRO A 194 -25.70 4.71 -8.51
N TYR A 195 -27.00 4.45 -8.38
CA TYR A 195 -27.94 5.40 -7.76
C TYR A 195 -27.89 5.44 -6.22
N ARG A 196 -27.06 4.59 -5.60
CA ARG A 196 -26.86 4.61 -4.14
C ARG A 196 -25.71 5.53 -3.71
N VAL A 197 -25.14 6.22 -4.67
CA VAL A 197 -24.03 7.16 -4.49
C VAL A 197 -24.55 8.57 -4.30
#